data_4bb11fac0210567af9e55663de8974b4
#
_entry.id   4bb11fac0210567af9e55663de8974b4
#
_cell.length_a   1.000
_cell.length_b   1.000
_cell.length_c   1.000
_cell.angle_alpha   90.00
_cell.angle_beta   90.00
_cell.angle_gamma   90.00
#
_symmetry.space_group_name_H-M   'P 1'
#
loop_
_entity.id
_entity.type
_entity.pdbx_description
1 polymer ?
#
loop_
_entity_poly.entity_id
_entity_poly.type
_entity_poly.pdbx_seq_one_letter_code
_entity_poly.pdbx_strand_id
1 'polypeptide(L)'
;MTDKELNDMVYSDNPWERARAARNGYGLDILVHDSAAYVRSMVAHRGYGLDILVHDDFYDVRKAVAEEGYGLDVLVNDESLWVRGAVAQQGYGLDILVHDKDSLVRRYVADQGYGLGILVNDDCSDVRAAVARQGYGLDVLVNDDNPFVRRAVAEQGYGLDTLIADCDSLVRLPAASKANNLMALVDDSDSSVRYKVAEEERCPEDVLIELVKDDDDCVRDAAYRRMRHLVYRKLFY
;
A
#
# COMPACT_ATOMS: atom_id res chain seq x y z
N MET A 1 1.87 -35.22 3.59
CA MET A 1 3.07 -35.37 4.42
C MET A 1 2.63 -35.94 5.74
N THR A 2 3.28 -36.97 6.21
CA THR A 2 2.93 -37.63 7.48
C THR A 2 3.65 -36.94 8.65
N ASP A 3 3.14 -37.09 9.86
CA ASP A 3 3.78 -36.58 11.07
C ASP A 3 5.21 -37.11 11.26
N LYS A 4 5.46 -38.35 10.82
CA LYS A 4 6.80 -38.95 10.84
C LYS A 4 7.77 -38.19 9.92
N GLU A 5 7.36 -37.90 8.68
CA GLU A 5 8.19 -37.15 7.74
C GLU A 5 8.52 -35.74 8.27
N LEU A 6 7.55 -35.07 8.93
CA LEU A 6 7.77 -33.75 9.54
C LEU A 6 8.71 -33.81 10.74
N ASN A 7 8.61 -34.83 11.58
CA ASN A 7 9.55 -35.06 12.68
C ASN A 7 10.97 -35.34 12.18
N ASP A 8 11.13 -36.14 11.13
CA ASP A 8 12.44 -36.43 10.54
C ASP A 8 13.10 -35.15 9.98
N MET A 9 12.30 -34.20 9.45
CA MET A 9 12.80 -32.92 8.97
C MET A 9 13.38 -32.00 10.05
N VAL A 10 12.96 -32.13 11.31
CA VAL A 10 13.50 -31.35 12.45
C VAL A 10 15.02 -31.51 12.57
N TYR A 11 15.53 -32.71 12.24
CA TYR A 11 16.94 -33.08 12.39
C TYR A 11 17.71 -33.10 11.07
N SER A 12 17.10 -32.60 9.98
CA SER A 12 17.74 -32.59 8.67
C SER A 12 18.96 -31.62 8.63
N ASP A 13 20.00 -32.00 7.92
CA ASP A 13 21.12 -31.09 7.62
C ASP A 13 20.70 -29.89 6.78
N ASN A 14 19.61 -30.02 6.02
CA ASN A 14 19.07 -28.96 5.16
C ASN A 14 18.18 -27.98 5.98
N PRO A 15 18.58 -26.70 6.15
CA PRO A 15 17.80 -25.73 6.90
C PRO A 15 16.41 -25.45 6.30
N TRP A 16 16.21 -25.68 5.01
CA TRP A 16 14.89 -25.53 4.38
C TRP A 16 13.89 -26.61 4.85
N GLU A 17 14.37 -27.82 5.10
CA GLU A 17 13.56 -28.90 5.68
C GLU A 17 13.24 -28.61 7.13
N ARG A 18 14.21 -28.16 7.92
CA ARG A 18 13.97 -27.73 9.31
C ARG A 18 12.98 -26.56 9.38
N ALA A 19 13.12 -25.55 8.51
CA ALA A 19 12.16 -24.46 8.43
C ALA A 19 10.75 -24.93 8.03
N ARG A 20 10.66 -25.96 7.18
CA ARG A 20 9.39 -26.58 6.82
C ARG A 20 8.77 -27.32 8.00
N ALA A 21 9.55 -28.00 8.82
CA ALA A 21 9.09 -28.59 10.08
C ALA A 21 8.56 -27.51 11.04
N ALA A 22 9.33 -26.43 11.27
CA ALA A 22 8.91 -25.31 12.10
C ALA A 22 7.59 -24.69 11.61
N ARG A 23 7.47 -24.43 10.30
CA ARG A 23 6.24 -23.88 9.68
C ARG A 23 5.02 -24.75 9.93
N ASN A 24 5.19 -26.06 10.07
CA ASN A 24 4.11 -27.02 10.38
C ASN A 24 3.96 -27.27 11.89
N GLY A 25 4.73 -26.58 12.74
CA GLY A 25 4.62 -26.66 14.20
C GLY A 25 5.36 -27.84 14.84
N TYR A 26 6.31 -28.46 14.13
CA TYR A 26 7.10 -29.59 14.63
C TYR A 26 8.46 -29.17 15.14
N GLY A 27 8.87 -29.69 16.29
CA GLY A 27 10.16 -29.49 16.91
C GLY A 27 10.48 -28.04 17.26
N LEU A 28 9.48 -27.22 17.60
CA LEU A 28 9.66 -25.81 17.88
C LEU A 28 10.58 -25.55 19.07
N ASP A 29 10.55 -26.44 20.07
CA ASP A 29 11.42 -26.42 21.24
C ASP A 29 12.90 -26.65 20.91
N ILE A 30 13.19 -27.35 19.84
CA ILE A 30 14.53 -27.56 19.30
C ILE A 30 14.90 -26.43 18.35
N LEU A 31 14.01 -26.13 17.40
CA LEU A 31 14.27 -25.21 16.29
C LEU A 31 14.30 -23.73 16.70
N VAL A 32 13.83 -23.37 17.90
CA VAL A 32 14.00 -22.03 18.47
C VAL A 32 15.48 -21.67 18.66
N HIS A 33 16.37 -22.66 18.77
CA HIS A 33 17.82 -22.51 18.87
C HIS A 33 18.57 -22.90 17.59
N ASP A 34 17.86 -23.03 16.47
CA ASP A 34 18.48 -23.41 15.20
C ASP A 34 19.60 -22.44 14.79
N SER A 35 20.68 -22.97 14.22
CA SER A 35 21.79 -22.15 13.72
C SER A 35 21.40 -21.18 12.60
N ALA A 36 20.39 -21.54 11.80
CA ALA A 36 19.92 -20.70 10.70
C ALA A 36 18.81 -19.74 11.17
N ALA A 37 19.04 -18.44 11.07
CA ALA A 37 18.08 -17.40 11.45
C ALA A 37 16.71 -17.57 10.75
N TYR A 38 16.72 -17.99 9.48
CA TYR A 38 15.48 -18.27 8.73
C TYR A 38 14.62 -19.35 9.41
N VAL A 39 15.23 -20.38 10.00
CA VAL A 39 14.49 -21.41 10.76
C VAL A 39 13.88 -20.81 12.02
N ARG A 40 14.68 -20.01 12.78
CA ARG A 40 14.20 -19.32 13.98
C ARG A 40 13.08 -18.33 13.68
N SER A 41 13.14 -17.62 12.55
CA SER A 41 12.01 -16.72 12.14
C SER A 41 10.73 -17.52 11.86
N MET A 42 10.82 -18.73 11.30
CA MET A 42 9.65 -19.61 11.13
C MET A 42 9.08 -20.08 12.48
N VAL A 43 9.94 -20.28 13.50
CA VAL A 43 9.51 -20.59 14.87
C VAL A 43 8.78 -19.38 15.47
N ALA A 44 9.33 -18.16 15.30
CA ALA A 44 8.68 -16.92 15.74
C ALA A 44 7.27 -16.77 15.15
N HIS A 45 7.11 -16.97 13.84
CA HIS A 45 5.79 -16.93 13.18
C HIS A 45 4.81 -18.01 13.63
N ARG A 46 5.25 -18.98 14.41
CA ARG A 46 4.38 -19.93 15.11
C ARG A 46 4.02 -19.49 16.53
N GLY A 47 4.47 -18.29 16.93
CA GLY A 47 4.24 -17.76 18.27
C GLY A 47 5.00 -18.52 19.38
N TYR A 48 6.08 -19.26 19.02
CA TYR A 48 6.83 -20.07 19.99
C TYR A 48 8.18 -19.43 20.34
N GLY A 49 8.56 -19.46 21.63
CA GLY A 49 9.84 -18.96 22.10
C GLY A 49 10.09 -17.47 21.86
N LEU A 50 9.03 -16.67 21.80
CA LEU A 50 9.11 -15.24 21.49
C LEU A 50 9.91 -14.46 22.52
N ASP A 51 9.89 -14.93 23.80
CA ASP A 51 10.68 -14.40 24.90
C ASP A 51 12.20 -14.59 24.71
N ILE A 52 12.61 -15.61 23.96
CA ILE A 52 13.99 -15.85 23.55
C ILE A 52 14.31 -15.05 22.29
N LEU A 53 13.44 -15.17 21.27
CA LEU A 53 13.68 -14.67 19.93
C LEU A 53 13.57 -13.12 19.81
N VAL A 54 12.97 -12.45 20.77
CA VAL A 54 12.93 -10.97 20.85
C VAL A 54 14.32 -10.34 20.95
N HIS A 55 15.32 -11.11 21.42
CA HIS A 55 16.71 -10.70 21.55
C HIS A 55 17.64 -11.35 20.52
N ASP A 56 17.10 -11.93 19.45
CA ASP A 56 17.90 -12.61 18.42
C ASP A 56 18.86 -11.63 17.72
N ASP A 57 20.07 -12.10 17.40
CA ASP A 57 21.06 -11.29 16.70
C ASP A 57 20.61 -10.83 15.31
N PHE A 58 19.73 -11.59 14.66
CA PHE A 58 19.24 -11.30 13.30
C PHE A 58 17.92 -10.53 13.33
N TYR A 59 17.91 -9.37 12.70
CA TYR A 59 16.73 -8.50 12.62
C TYR A 59 15.50 -9.18 11.99
N ASP A 60 15.67 -10.12 11.05
CA ASP A 60 14.55 -10.85 10.45
C ASP A 60 13.80 -11.71 11.48
N VAL A 61 14.51 -12.24 12.49
CA VAL A 61 13.91 -13.00 13.59
C VAL A 61 13.16 -12.04 14.52
N ARG A 62 13.82 -10.94 14.95
CA ARG A 62 13.18 -9.91 15.79
C ARG A 62 11.98 -9.27 15.10
N LYS A 63 12.07 -9.06 13.76
CA LYS A 63 10.93 -8.60 12.95
C LYS A 63 9.75 -9.57 13.02
N ALA A 64 10.01 -10.87 12.84
CA ALA A 64 8.97 -11.90 12.98
C ALA A 64 8.32 -11.88 14.38
N VAL A 65 9.10 -11.66 15.46
CA VAL A 65 8.59 -11.49 16.81
C VAL A 65 7.67 -10.26 16.92
N ALA A 66 8.07 -9.12 16.33
CA ALA A 66 7.25 -7.91 16.29
C ALA A 66 5.95 -8.12 15.51
N GLU A 67 5.99 -8.85 14.40
CA GLU A 67 4.81 -9.20 13.58
C GLU A 67 3.80 -10.06 14.35
N GLU A 68 4.27 -10.88 15.31
CA GLU A 68 3.41 -11.62 16.23
C GLU A 68 2.93 -10.79 17.45
N GLY A 69 3.28 -9.49 17.49
CA GLY A 69 2.83 -8.56 18.53
C GLY A 69 3.51 -8.76 19.90
N TYR A 70 4.66 -9.42 19.94
CA TYR A 70 5.38 -9.68 21.19
C TYR A 70 6.58 -8.74 21.37
N GLY A 71 6.87 -8.35 22.61
CA GLY A 71 8.05 -7.55 22.98
C GLY A 71 8.12 -6.17 22.30
N LEU A 72 6.98 -5.61 21.94
CA LEU A 72 6.90 -4.35 21.21
C LEU A 72 7.51 -3.18 21.98
N ASP A 73 7.47 -3.21 23.30
CA ASP A 73 8.09 -2.24 24.21
C ASP A 73 9.62 -2.25 24.14
N VAL A 74 10.21 -3.39 23.82
CA VAL A 74 11.66 -3.53 23.55
C VAL A 74 11.96 -3.15 22.10
N LEU A 75 11.19 -3.70 21.15
CA LEU A 75 11.45 -3.63 19.72
C LEU A 75 11.13 -2.25 19.09
N VAL A 76 10.39 -1.38 19.79
CA VAL A 76 10.10 0.00 19.33
C VAL A 76 11.38 0.83 19.14
N ASN A 77 12.47 0.49 19.85
CA ASN A 77 13.78 1.14 19.76
C ASN A 77 14.82 0.27 19.03
N ASP A 78 14.41 -0.75 18.31
CA ASP A 78 15.33 -1.64 17.60
C ASP A 78 16.23 -0.88 16.62
N GLU A 79 17.47 -1.32 16.44
CA GLU A 79 18.41 -0.72 15.49
C GLU A 79 17.92 -0.80 14.03
N SER A 80 17.21 -1.89 13.69
CA SER A 80 16.69 -2.14 12.34
C SER A 80 15.38 -1.38 12.09
N LEU A 81 15.35 -0.61 11.02
CA LEU A 81 14.11 0.04 10.55
C LEU A 81 12.99 -0.96 10.24
N TRP A 82 13.33 -2.17 9.82
CA TRP A 82 12.35 -3.22 9.49
C TRP A 82 11.63 -3.73 10.73
N VAL A 83 12.34 -3.81 11.86
CA VAL A 83 11.76 -4.21 13.16
C VAL A 83 10.88 -3.08 13.67
N ARG A 84 11.39 -1.83 13.72
CA ARG A 84 10.59 -0.67 14.14
C ARG A 84 9.37 -0.46 13.25
N GLY A 85 9.51 -0.71 11.92
CA GLY A 85 8.40 -0.68 10.98
C GLY A 85 7.33 -1.73 11.28
N ALA A 86 7.73 -2.95 11.65
CA ALA A 86 6.80 -3.98 12.09
C ALA A 86 6.07 -3.57 13.39
N VAL A 87 6.78 -2.95 14.34
CA VAL A 87 6.18 -2.39 15.56
C VAL A 87 5.13 -1.31 15.23
N ALA A 88 5.45 -0.39 14.31
CA ALA A 88 4.50 0.63 13.85
C ALA A 88 3.24 0.01 13.21
N GLN A 89 3.41 -1.05 12.42
CA GLN A 89 2.28 -1.78 11.80
C GLN A 89 1.38 -2.47 12.83
N GLN A 90 1.91 -2.85 14.00
CA GLN A 90 1.12 -3.34 15.13
C GLN A 90 0.39 -2.21 15.90
N GLY A 91 0.60 -0.95 15.51
CA GLY A 91 -0.01 0.19 16.18
C GLY A 91 0.60 0.53 17.54
N TYR A 92 1.82 0.03 17.84
CA TYR A 92 2.48 0.25 19.12
C TYR A 92 3.56 1.36 19.00
N GLY A 93 3.71 2.16 20.07
CA GLY A 93 4.75 3.20 20.19
C GLY A 93 4.69 4.26 19.09
N LEU A 94 3.51 4.53 18.53
CA LEU A 94 3.32 5.47 17.42
C LEU A 94 3.72 6.91 17.81
N ASP A 95 3.60 7.27 19.07
CA ASP A 95 4.05 8.54 19.65
C ASP A 95 5.59 8.71 19.61
N ILE A 96 6.33 7.61 19.65
CA ILE A 96 7.78 7.58 19.47
C ILE A 96 8.12 7.55 17.97
N LEU A 97 7.49 6.61 17.24
CA LEU A 97 7.84 6.29 15.86
C LEU A 97 7.38 7.35 14.84
N VAL A 98 6.48 8.27 15.21
CA VAL A 98 6.12 9.44 14.38
C VAL A 98 7.34 10.35 14.13
N HIS A 99 8.36 10.29 14.97
CA HIS A 99 9.63 11.01 14.86
C HIS A 99 10.81 10.13 14.44
N ASP A 100 10.54 8.93 13.93
CA ASP A 100 11.61 8.01 13.53
C ASP A 100 12.52 8.65 12.46
N LYS A 101 13.82 8.38 12.56
CA LYS A 101 14.81 8.85 11.59
C LYS A 101 14.56 8.34 10.16
N ASP A 102 13.91 7.19 10.03
CA ASP A 102 13.64 6.56 8.76
C ASP A 102 12.21 6.86 8.28
N SER A 103 12.09 7.40 7.07
CA SER A 103 10.81 7.78 6.48
C SER A 103 9.87 6.58 6.25
N LEU A 104 10.40 5.37 6.05
CA LEU A 104 9.58 4.17 5.92
C LEU A 104 8.82 3.87 7.21
N VAL A 105 9.46 4.06 8.37
CA VAL A 105 8.81 3.87 9.66
C VAL A 105 7.75 4.95 9.88
N ARG A 106 8.07 6.24 9.60
CA ARG A 106 7.10 7.34 9.68
C ARG A 106 5.91 7.13 8.73
N ARG A 107 6.15 6.55 7.53
CA ARG A 107 5.07 6.19 6.61
C ARG A 107 4.14 5.14 7.22
N TYR A 108 4.67 4.09 7.84
CA TYR A 108 3.82 3.11 8.55
C TYR A 108 3.00 3.75 9.67
N VAL A 109 3.56 4.74 10.39
CA VAL A 109 2.80 5.52 11.38
C VAL A 109 1.65 6.30 10.74
N ALA A 110 1.90 6.96 9.59
CA ALA A 110 0.86 7.63 8.82
C ALA A 110 -0.22 6.64 8.32
N ASP A 111 0.17 5.46 7.86
CA ASP A 111 -0.74 4.40 7.42
C ASP A 111 -1.65 3.90 8.56
N GLN A 112 -1.21 4.01 9.83
CA GLN A 112 -2.03 3.76 11.03
C GLN A 112 -2.96 4.95 11.38
N GLY A 113 -2.90 6.04 10.65
CA GLY A 113 -3.69 7.25 10.93
C GLY A 113 -3.20 8.07 12.12
N TYR A 114 -1.98 7.82 12.61
CA TYR A 114 -1.43 8.53 13.77
C TYR A 114 -0.50 9.68 13.36
N GLY A 115 -0.51 10.75 14.16
CA GLY A 115 0.42 11.88 13.99
C GLY A 115 0.29 12.66 12.69
N LEU A 116 -0.87 12.55 12.00
CA LEU A 116 -1.08 13.13 10.66
C LEU A 116 -0.81 14.64 10.62
N GLY A 117 -1.11 15.36 11.71
CA GLY A 117 -0.82 16.80 11.82
C GLY A 117 0.67 17.14 11.85
N ILE A 118 1.52 16.20 12.23
CA ILE A 118 2.99 16.32 12.15
C ILE A 118 3.44 15.90 10.75
N LEU A 119 2.99 14.73 10.29
CA LEU A 119 3.46 14.07 9.08
C LEU A 119 2.96 14.72 7.77
N VAL A 120 1.96 15.59 7.84
CA VAL A 120 1.50 16.36 6.66
C VAL A 120 2.61 17.25 6.07
N ASN A 121 3.60 17.65 6.86
CA ASN A 121 4.75 18.43 6.44
C ASN A 121 6.06 17.62 6.44
N ASP A 122 5.97 16.29 6.37
CA ASP A 122 7.15 15.43 6.34
C ASP A 122 8.04 15.73 5.12
N ASP A 123 9.35 15.65 5.28
CA ASP A 123 10.33 15.85 4.21
C ASP A 123 10.20 14.79 3.10
N CYS A 124 9.74 13.59 3.44
CA CYS A 124 9.53 12.49 2.49
C CYS A 124 8.12 12.54 1.87
N SER A 125 8.07 12.62 0.55
CA SER A 125 6.78 12.62 -0.19
C SER A 125 5.95 11.34 0.00
N ASP A 126 6.59 10.18 0.23
CA ASP A 126 5.87 8.94 0.49
C ASP A 126 5.08 8.99 1.81
N VAL A 127 5.62 9.71 2.81
CA VAL A 127 4.94 9.94 4.08
C VAL A 127 3.78 10.91 3.88
N ARG A 128 3.99 12.04 3.18
CA ARG A 128 2.90 12.98 2.87
C ARG A 128 1.80 12.34 2.02
N ALA A 129 2.17 11.48 1.06
CA ALA A 129 1.20 10.71 0.28
C ALA A 129 0.39 9.72 1.14
N ALA A 130 1.01 9.10 2.16
CA ALA A 130 0.30 8.27 3.12
C ALA A 130 -0.69 9.11 3.95
N VAL A 131 -0.30 10.32 4.39
CA VAL A 131 -1.19 11.27 5.07
C VAL A 131 -2.39 11.64 4.18
N ALA A 132 -2.15 11.94 2.88
CA ALA A 132 -3.22 12.23 1.93
C ALA A 132 -4.21 11.05 1.80
N ARG A 133 -3.71 9.80 1.73
CA ARG A 133 -4.57 8.60 1.68
C ARG A 133 -5.46 8.41 2.91
N GLN A 134 -5.03 8.93 4.06
CA GLN A 134 -5.87 9.00 5.27
C GLN A 134 -6.92 10.12 5.22
N GLY A 135 -6.95 10.91 4.18
CA GLY A 135 -7.89 12.03 4.02
C GLY A 135 -7.55 13.26 4.86
N TYR A 136 -6.31 13.36 5.36
CA TYR A 136 -5.88 14.48 6.21
C TYR A 136 -5.03 15.50 5.42
N GLY A 137 -5.21 16.81 5.73
CA GLY A 137 -4.41 17.91 5.17
C GLY A 137 -4.55 18.06 3.66
N LEU A 138 -5.67 17.61 3.07
CA LEU A 138 -5.88 17.64 1.62
C LEU A 138 -5.86 19.05 1.03
N ASP A 139 -6.26 20.06 1.81
CA ASP A 139 -6.22 21.47 1.46
C ASP A 139 -4.79 22.01 1.28
N VAL A 140 -3.83 21.44 1.99
CA VAL A 140 -2.40 21.73 1.84
C VAL A 140 -1.79 20.87 0.74
N LEU A 141 -2.03 19.55 0.79
CA LEU A 141 -1.38 18.56 -0.07
C LEU A 141 -1.87 18.59 -1.54
N VAL A 142 -2.99 19.24 -1.83
CA VAL A 142 -3.46 19.46 -3.20
C VAL A 142 -2.47 20.25 -4.05
N ASN A 143 -1.61 21.06 -3.42
CA ASN A 143 -0.56 21.85 -4.06
C ASN A 143 0.85 21.31 -3.81
N ASP A 144 0.99 20.08 -3.36
CA ASP A 144 2.30 19.46 -3.07
C ASP A 144 3.19 19.42 -4.32
N ASP A 145 4.49 19.66 -4.16
CA ASP A 145 5.45 19.62 -5.26
C ASP A 145 5.52 18.25 -5.94
N ASN A 146 5.27 17.18 -5.17
CA ASN A 146 5.37 15.82 -5.66
C ASN A 146 4.05 15.32 -6.26
N PRO A 147 4.03 14.86 -7.52
CA PRO A 147 2.80 14.41 -8.19
C PRO A 147 2.17 13.17 -7.52
N PHE A 148 2.95 12.31 -6.86
CA PHE A 148 2.38 11.15 -6.14
C PHE A 148 1.55 11.58 -4.92
N VAL A 149 1.90 12.71 -4.28
CA VAL A 149 1.10 13.29 -3.18
C VAL A 149 -0.18 13.88 -3.74
N ARG A 150 -0.10 14.73 -4.80
CA ARG A 150 -1.30 15.30 -5.44
C ARG A 150 -2.21 14.22 -6.02
N ARG A 151 -1.63 13.14 -6.57
CA ARG A 151 -2.38 11.96 -7.00
C ARG A 151 -3.17 11.34 -5.84
N ALA A 152 -2.55 11.16 -4.67
CA ALA A 152 -3.23 10.62 -3.50
C ALA A 152 -4.39 11.53 -3.06
N VAL A 153 -4.25 12.86 -3.18
CA VAL A 153 -5.33 13.84 -2.94
C VAL A 153 -6.47 13.65 -3.95
N ALA A 154 -6.17 13.48 -5.25
CA ALA A 154 -7.18 13.21 -6.28
C ALA A 154 -7.92 11.89 -6.02
N GLU A 155 -7.22 10.86 -5.56
CA GLU A 155 -7.78 9.57 -5.16
C GLU A 155 -8.76 9.69 -3.97
N GLN A 156 -8.61 10.72 -3.12
CA GLN A 156 -9.59 11.05 -2.07
C GLN A 156 -10.78 11.86 -2.60
N GLY A 157 -10.70 12.37 -3.82
CA GLY A 157 -11.78 13.19 -4.41
C GLY A 157 -11.76 14.65 -4.00
N TYR A 158 -10.64 15.14 -3.47
CA TYR A 158 -10.48 16.53 -3.07
C TYR A 158 -9.80 17.36 -4.18
N GLY A 159 -10.21 18.63 -4.32
CA GLY A 159 -9.58 19.59 -5.24
C GLY A 159 -9.66 19.20 -6.72
N LEU A 160 -10.65 18.40 -7.12
CA LEU A 160 -10.73 17.82 -8.46
C LEU A 160 -10.79 18.89 -9.57
N ASP A 161 -11.44 20.02 -9.33
CA ASP A 161 -11.52 21.12 -10.32
C ASP A 161 -10.13 21.71 -10.65
N THR A 162 -9.19 21.59 -9.71
CA THR A 162 -7.79 21.99 -9.94
C THR A 162 -6.99 20.83 -10.51
N LEU A 163 -7.15 19.62 -9.97
CA LEU A 163 -6.33 18.47 -10.31
C LEU A 163 -6.63 17.85 -11.69
N ILE A 164 -7.79 18.13 -12.28
CA ILE A 164 -8.05 17.78 -13.69
C ILE A 164 -7.17 18.56 -14.68
N ALA A 165 -6.61 19.69 -14.26
CA ALA A 165 -5.67 20.50 -15.06
C ALA A 165 -4.21 20.34 -14.57
N ASP A 166 -3.90 19.35 -13.76
CA ASP A 166 -2.55 19.12 -13.28
C ASP A 166 -1.57 18.85 -14.43
N CYS A 167 -0.33 19.30 -14.29
CA CYS A 167 0.70 19.08 -15.32
C CYS A 167 1.04 17.58 -15.51
N ASP A 168 0.83 16.74 -14.49
CA ASP A 168 1.14 15.33 -14.53
C ASP A 168 -0.10 14.48 -14.78
N SER A 169 -0.07 13.65 -15.81
CA SER A 169 -1.19 12.75 -16.16
C SER A 169 -1.50 11.72 -15.07
N LEU A 170 -0.50 11.33 -14.25
CA LEU A 170 -0.72 10.46 -13.09
C LEU A 170 -1.68 11.07 -12.06
N VAL A 171 -1.75 12.40 -11.99
CA VAL A 171 -2.68 13.14 -11.13
C VAL A 171 -4.03 13.31 -11.81
N ARG A 172 -4.04 13.66 -13.13
CA ARG A 172 -5.29 13.83 -13.89
C ARG A 172 -6.08 12.52 -14.01
N LEU A 173 -5.41 11.38 -14.09
CA LEU A 173 -6.04 10.06 -14.25
C LEU A 173 -7.04 9.71 -13.12
N PRO A 174 -6.69 9.74 -11.83
CA PRO A 174 -7.66 9.55 -10.76
C PRO A 174 -8.66 10.70 -10.65
N ALA A 175 -8.26 11.93 -10.99
CA ALA A 175 -9.17 13.07 -11.04
C ALA A 175 -10.28 12.85 -12.08
N ALA A 176 -9.97 12.32 -13.26
CA ALA A 176 -10.96 11.96 -14.29
C ALA A 176 -12.04 11.00 -13.76
N SER A 177 -11.66 10.05 -12.92
CA SER A 177 -12.61 9.08 -12.33
C SER A 177 -13.61 9.70 -11.37
N LYS A 178 -13.33 10.87 -10.82
CA LYS A 178 -14.13 11.48 -9.74
C LYS A 178 -14.66 12.87 -10.06
N ALA A 179 -14.05 13.58 -11.03
CA ALA A 179 -14.47 14.93 -11.42
C ALA A 179 -15.87 14.95 -12.06
N ASN A 180 -16.61 16.03 -11.85
CA ASN A 180 -17.91 16.23 -12.48
C ASN A 180 -17.80 16.78 -13.91
N ASN A 181 -16.74 17.52 -14.22
CA ASN A 181 -16.51 18.13 -15.53
C ASN A 181 -15.58 17.27 -16.39
N LEU A 182 -16.08 16.17 -16.94
CA LEU A 182 -15.33 15.28 -17.82
C LEU A 182 -15.02 15.89 -19.19
N MET A 183 -15.80 16.89 -19.63
CA MET A 183 -15.55 17.62 -20.89
C MET A 183 -14.19 18.33 -20.88
N ALA A 184 -13.70 18.75 -19.72
CA ALA A 184 -12.37 19.38 -19.62
C ALA A 184 -11.20 18.44 -19.96
N LEU A 185 -11.43 17.14 -20.04
CA LEU A 185 -10.42 16.11 -20.30
C LEU A 185 -10.57 15.41 -21.64
N VAL A 186 -11.51 15.85 -22.48
CA VAL A 186 -11.79 15.23 -23.79
C VAL A 186 -10.60 15.38 -24.75
N ASP A 187 -9.85 16.46 -24.62
CA ASP A 187 -8.65 16.78 -25.41
C ASP A 187 -7.36 16.61 -24.60
N ASP A 188 -7.38 15.81 -23.54
CA ASP A 188 -6.18 15.57 -22.71
C ASP A 188 -5.04 15.03 -23.57
N SER A 189 -3.82 15.53 -23.35
CA SER A 189 -2.63 15.10 -24.08
C SER A 189 -2.29 13.62 -23.91
N ASP A 190 -2.71 13.02 -22.78
CA ASP A 190 -2.49 11.60 -22.47
C ASP A 190 -3.72 10.77 -22.83
N SER A 191 -3.57 9.87 -23.81
CA SER A 191 -4.67 8.99 -24.23
C SER A 191 -5.20 8.09 -23.10
N SER A 192 -4.38 7.78 -22.08
CA SER A 192 -4.83 7.02 -20.93
C SER A 192 -5.87 7.80 -20.11
N VAL A 193 -5.73 9.13 -20.03
CA VAL A 193 -6.70 10.00 -19.35
C VAL A 193 -7.99 10.06 -20.18
N ARG A 194 -7.91 10.27 -21.51
CA ARG A 194 -9.08 10.28 -22.41
C ARG A 194 -9.80 8.91 -22.39
N TYR A 195 -9.03 7.80 -22.40
CA TYR A 195 -9.57 6.45 -22.26
C TYR A 195 -10.34 6.29 -20.94
N LYS A 196 -9.76 6.78 -19.84
CA LYS A 196 -10.41 6.71 -18.51
C LYS A 196 -11.73 7.49 -18.49
N VAL A 197 -11.76 8.67 -19.14
CA VAL A 197 -13.00 9.46 -19.32
C VAL A 197 -14.06 8.65 -20.07
N ALA A 198 -13.68 8.00 -21.20
CA ALA A 198 -14.59 7.18 -21.98
C ALA A 198 -15.18 5.99 -21.21
N GLU A 199 -14.43 5.38 -20.29
CA GLU A 199 -14.87 4.24 -19.47
C GLU A 199 -15.77 4.63 -18.29
N GLU A 200 -15.78 5.92 -17.88
CA GLU A 200 -16.56 6.33 -16.71
C GLU A 200 -18.06 6.11 -16.90
N GLU A 201 -18.70 5.48 -15.91
CA GLU A 201 -20.14 5.16 -15.98
C GLU A 201 -21.02 6.40 -16.15
N ARG A 202 -20.61 7.51 -15.58
CA ARG A 202 -21.28 8.81 -15.61
C ARG A 202 -20.84 9.70 -16.74
N CYS A 203 -20.03 9.17 -17.70
CA CYS A 203 -19.59 9.96 -18.83
C CYS A 203 -20.78 10.49 -19.63
N PRO A 204 -20.93 11.82 -19.78
CA PRO A 204 -22.02 12.43 -20.54
C PRO A 204 -21.97 12.03 -22.01
N GLU A 205 -23.14 12.01 -22.66
CA GLU A 205 -23.26 11.61 -24.07
C GLU A 205 -22.49 12.55 -25.01
N ASP A 206 -22.47 13.84 -24.75
CA ASP A 206 -21.74 14.85 -25.50
C ASP A 206 -20.21 14.63 -25.44
N VAL A 207 -19.68 14.24 -24.28
CA VAL A 207 -18.28 13.84 -24.12
C VAL A 207 -17.96 12.61 -24.96
N LEU A 208 -18.83 11.59 -24.92
CA LEU A 208 -18.64 10.38 -25.73
C LEU A 208 -18.70 10.65 -27.23
N ILE A 209 -19.54 11.58 -27.68
CA ILE A 209 -19.64 12.01 -29.11
C ILE A 209 -18.30 12.56 -29.58
N GLU A 210 -17.55 13.26 -28.76
CA GLU A 210 -16.21 13.73 -29.14
C GLU A 210 -15.20 12.58 -29.11
N LEU A 211 -15.20 11.74 -28.06
CA LEU A 211 -14.24 10.65 -27.89
C LEU A 211 -14.39 9.50 -28.92
N VAL A 212 -15.52 9.35 -29.58
CA VAL A 212 -15.64 8.37 -30.70
C VAL A 212 -14.86 8.83 -31.96
N LYS A 213 -14.37 10.07 -31.99
CA LYS A 213 -13.54 10.63 -33.05
C LYS A 213 -12.06 10.72 -32.67
N ASP A 214 -11.70 10.23 -31.48
CA ASP A 214 -10.35 10.28 -30.90
C ASP A 214 -9.30 9.68 -31.85
N ASP A 215 -8.08 10.19 -31.82
CA ASP A 215 -6.96 9.67 -32.61
C ASP A 215 -6.44 8.30 -32.10
N ASP A 216 -6.67 7.98 -30.83
CA ASP A 216 -6.32 6.68 -30.22
C ASP A 216 -7.43 5.65 -30.40
N ASP A 217 -7.09 4.46 -30.93
CA ASP A 217 -8.04 3.38 -31.21
C ASP A 217 -8.71 2.87 -29.93
N CYS A 218 -7.97 2.76 -28.81
CA CYS A 218 -8.49 2.28 -27.55
C CYS A 218 -9.52 3.24 -26.95
N VAL A 219 -9.29 4.55 -27.09
CA VAL A 219 -10.22 5.60 -26.66
C VAL A 219 -11.52 5.51 -27.46
N ARG A 220 -11.41 5.44 -28.81
CA ARG A 220 -12.59 5.30 -29.68
C ARG A 220 -13.41 4.06 -29.31
N ASP A 221 -12.76 2.92 -29.15
CA ASP A 221 -13.43 1.66 -28.83
C ASP A 221 -14.13 1.71 -27.47
N ALA A 222 -13.52 2.33 -26.47
CA ALA A 222 -14.13 2.53 -25.16
C ALA A 222 -15.38 3.41 -25.27
N ALA A 223 -15.27 4.54 -25.97
CA ALA A 223 -16.39 5.46 -26.21
C ALA A 223 -17.55 4.79 -26.96
N TYR A 224 -17.26 4.02 -28.02
CA TYR A 224 -18.29 3.26 -28.75
C TYR A 224 -18.99 2.21 -27.88
N ARG A 225 -18.24 1.44 -27.09
CA ARG A 225 -18.81 0.46 -26.15
C ARG A 225 -19.75 1.15 -25.17
N ARG A 226 -19.36 2.29 -24.65
CA ARG A 226 -20.13 3.06 -23.67
C ARG A 226 -21.41 3.65 -24.28
N MET A 227 -21.32 4.25 -25.47
CA MET A 227 -22.47 4.77 -26.21
C MET A 227 -23.51 3.67 -26.49
N ARG A 228 -23.06 2.49 -26.95
CA ARG A 228 -23.98 1.34 -27.18
C ARG A 228 -24.72 0.94 -25.91
N HIS A 229 -24.04 0.93 -24.77
CA HIS A 229 -24.63 0.63 -23.49
C HIS A 229 -25.70 1.68 -23.07
N LEU A 230 -25.42 2.97 -23.30
CA LEU A 230 -26.37 4.06 -23.01
C LEU A 230 -27.62 3.96 -23.90
N VAL A 231 -27.45 3.71 -25.19
CA VAL A 231 -28.58 3.49 -26.10
C VAL A 231 -29.42 2.31 -25.68
N TYR A 232 -28.80 1.20 -25.32
CA TYR A 232 -29.51 0.00 -24.84
C TYR A 232 -30.34 0.31 -23.58
N ARG A 233 -29.76 1.01 -22.60
CA ARG A 233 -30.49 1.42 -21.39
C ARG A 233 -31.68 2.31 -21.68
N LYS A 234 -31.55 3.30 -22.61
CA LYS A 234 -32.65 4.21 -23.00
C LYS A 234 -33.81 3.50 -23.71
N LEU A 235 -33.54 2.34 -24.35
CA LEU A 235 -34.58 1.59 -25.10
C LEU A 235 -35.32 0.55 -24.25
N PHE A 236 -34.73 0.08 -23.17
CA PHE A 236 -35.26 -1.08 -22.41
C PHE A 236 -35.57 -0.78 -20.91
N TYR A 237 -35.22 0.43 -20.43
CA TYR A 237 -35.49 0.91 -19.07
C TYR A 237 -35.92 2.37 -19.07
#